data_3c0b4dd6499f71f5f138232327a82bd7
#
_entry.id   3c0b4dd6499f71f5f138232327a82bd7
#
_cell.length_a   1.000
_cell.length_b   1.000
_cell.length_c   1.000
_cell.angle_alpha   90.00
_cell.angle_beta   90.00
_cell.angle_gamma   90.00
#
_symmetry.space_group_name_H-M   'P 1'
#
loop_
_entity.id
_entity.type
_entity.pdbx_description
1 polymer ?
#
loop_
_entity_poly.entity_id
_entity_poly.type
_entity_poly.pdbx_seq_one_letter_code
_entity_poly.pdbx_strand_id
1 'polypeptide(L)'
;MGATATMSNLTPSYYFGQFHSTYCWWDLNLKREFTTRITGNLHIESTNTSISAGVENRTNYTYLTNIGQSYTVDNSTLPTYNVKARQFDGSIQVLSANLQQNFKLGPLHWDNDITWQVSSNKEILPLPQLNIFTDLYFKFLYAKRLEIEAGANMTCFTKYSAPTYSPATGMFHLQNNSKIQEVGGYPLINAYANFRIQGVRFYVMYYHANNNLLKNTDSFFVPGYPLNPSMVKFGLSWTFFD
;
A
#
# COMPACT_ATOMS: atom_id res chain seq x y z
N MET A 1 10.79 -25.15 2.00
CA MET A 1 11.69 -24.09 2.48
C MET A 1 12.52 -23.55 1.34
N GLY A 2 12.74 -22.26 1.26
CA GLY A 2 13.57 -21.62 0.25
C GLY A 2 14.21 -20.34 0.80
N ALA A 3 15.33 -19.95 0.20
CA ALA A 3 15.97 -18.67 0.46
C ALA A 3 16.31 -18.01 -0.87
N THR A 4 16.14 -16.73 -0.97
CA THR A 4 16.44 -15.93 -2.17
C THR A 4 17.29 -14.75 -1.78
N ALA A 5 18.39 -14.54 -2.52
CA ALA A 5 19.21 -13.34 -2.39
C ALA A 5 19.19 -12.59 -3.73
N THR A 6 18.90 -11.30 -3.69
CA THR A 6 18.92 -10.44 -4.87
C THR A 6 19.80 -9.24 -4.63
N MET A 7 20.53 -8.82 -5.66
CA MET A 7 21.32 -7.62 -5.68
C MET A 7 20.98 -6.83 -6.93
N SER A 8 20.80 -5.54 -6.79
CA SER A 8 20.59 -4.63 -7.91
C SER A 8 21.42 -3.36 -7.75
N ASN A 9 21.95 -2.86 -8.86
CA ASN A 9 22.70 -1.62 -8.93
C ASN A 9 22.15 -0.81 -10.12
N LEU A 10 21.21 0.07 -9.84
CA LEU A 10 20.42 0.78 -10.83
C LEU A 10 20.69 2.27 -10.80
N THR A 11 20.73 2.89 -11.97
CA THR A 11 20.67 4.34 -12.07
C THR A 11 19.25 4.79 -11.73
N PRO A 12 19.06 5.78 -10.85
CA PRO A 12 17.74 6.36 -10.60
C PRO A 12 17.07 6.78 -11.91
N SER A 13 15.74 6.74 -11.94
CA SER A 13 14.98 7.18 -13.11
C SER A 13 15.39 8.60 -13.50
N TYR A 14 15.44 8.88 -14.80
CA TYR A 14 15.73 10.22 -15.35
C TYR A 14 14.89 11.31 -14.69
N TYR A 15 13.64 11.01 -14.38
CA TYR A 15 12.73 11.89 -13.69
C TYR A 15 13.25 12.41 -12.33
N PHE A 16 13.96 11.58 -11.56
CA PHE A 16 14.59 12.01 -10.31
C PHE A 16 15.85 12.85 -10.54
N GLY A 17 16.55 12.62 -11.65
CA GLY A 17 17.74 13.39 -12.00
C GLY A 17 17.37 14.78 -12.52
N GLN A 18 16.44 14.84 -13.47
CA GLN A 18 16.07 16.09 -14.14
C GLN A 18 14.56 16.20 -14.28
N PHE A 19 14.03 17.33 -13.82
CA PHE A 19 12.62 17.66 -13.96
C PHE A 19 12.45 19.16 -14.02
N HIS A 20 11.62 19.60 -14.96
CA HIS A 20 11.28 21.02 -15.12
C HIS A 20 9.79 21.18 -15.41
N SER A 21 9.11 21.91 -14.55
CA SER A 21 7.72 22.33 -14.71
C SER A 21 7.54 23.76 -14.20
N THR A 22 6.36 24.32 -14.36
CA THR A 22 6.03 25.66 -13.86
C THR A 22 6.25 25.81 -12.34
N TYR A 23 6.08 24.74 -11.56
CA TYR A 23 6.09 24.80 -10.10
C TYR A 23 7.25 24.03 -9.46
N CYS A 24 7.89 23.14 -10.19
CA CYS A 24 8.95 22.29 -9.67
C CYS A 24 10.10 22.23 -10.67
N TRP A 25 11.32 22.40 -10.16
CA TRP A 25 12.52 22.29 -10.97
C TRP A 25 13.66 21.68 -10.17
N TRP A 26 14.33 20.70 -10.74
CA TRP A 26 15.60 20.17 -10.24
C TRP A 26 16.45 19.59 -11.37
N ASP A 27 17.76 19.69 -11.20
CA ASP A 27 18.78 19.06 -12.03
C ASP A 27 19.86 18.54 -11.07
N LEU A 28 19.94 17.21 -10.94
CA LEU A 28 20.75 16.52 -9.94
C LEU A 28 21.61 15.45 -10.60
N ASN A 29 22.87 15.42 -10.20
CA ASN A 29 23.75 14.30 -10.54
C ASN A 29 23.65 13.21 -9.46
N LEU A 30 22.79 12.22 -9.71
CA LEU A 30 22.48 11.16 -8.76
C LEU A 30 23.47 10.00 -8.87
N LYS A 31 23.89 9.48 -7.71
CA LYS A 31 24.62 8.21 -7.62
C LYS A 31 23.70 7.05 -7.93
N ARG A 32 24.27 5.91 -8.35
CA ARG A 32 23.50 4.67 -8.52
C ARG A 32 22.96 4.18 -7.18
N GLU A 33 21.74 3.68 -7.22
CA GLU A 33 21.13 3.01 -6.06
C GLU A 33 21.56 1.56 -6.02
N PHE A 34 22.05 1.12 -4.87
CA PHE A 34 22.40 -0.27 -4.63
C PHE A 34 21.45 -0.88 -3.62
N THR A 35 20.79 -1.96 -4.01
CA THR A 35 19.85 -2.69 -3.15
C THR A 35 20.29 -4.15 -3.03
N THR A 36 20.41 -4.62 -1.80
CA THR A 36 20.59 -6.04 -1.48
C THR A 36 19.39 -6.50 -0.67
N ARG A 37 18.78 -7.62 -1.06
CA ARG A 37 17.66 -8.22 -0.35
C ARG A 37 17.91 -9.72 -0.17
N ILE A 38 17.72 -10.18 1.07
CA ILE A 38 17.76 -11.60 1.43
C ILE A 38 16.41 -11.95 2.05
N THR A 39 15.75 -12.96 1.52
CA THR A 39 14.44 -13.41 1.99
C THR A 39 14.45 -14.92 2.20
N GLY A 40 14.01 -15.37 3.36
CA GLY A 40 13.72 -16.77 3.66
C GLY A 40 12.20 -17.02 3.58
N ASN A 41 11.80 -18.16 3.02
CA ASN A 41 10.40 -18.56 2.88
C ASN A 41 10.20 -19.98 3.42
N LEU A 42 9.14 -20.16 4.20
CA LEU A 42 8.68 -21.44 4.71
C LEU A 42 7.21 -21.60 4.35
N HIS A 43 6.87 -22.72 3.72
CA HIS A 43 5.48 -23.10 3.48
C HIS A 43 5.20 -24.45 4.16
N ILE A 44 4.11 -24.52 4.93
CA ILE A 44 3.63 -25.69 5.65
C ILE A 44 2.29 -26.09 5.05
N GLU A 45 2.30 -27.13 4.21
CA GLU A 45 1.11 -27.60 3.46
C GLU A 45 -0.01 -28.05 4.38
N SER A 46 0.31 -28.76 5.47
CA SER A 46 -0.68 -29.34 6.39
C SER A 46 -1.60 -28.30 7.04
N THR A 47 -1.10 -27.10 7.26
CA THR A 47 -1.84 -26.00 7.89
C THR A 47 -2.12 -24.86 6.91
N ASN A 48 -1.69 -24.98 5.65
CA ASN A 48 -1.76 -23.94 4.63
C ASN A 48 -1.19 -22.60 5.12
N THR A 49 -0.01 -22.68 5.77
CA THR A 49 0.69 -21.54 6.38
C THR A 49 1.92 -21.20 5.56
N SER A 50 2.07 -19.95 5.19
CA SER A 50 3.28 -19.43 4.57
C SER A 50 3.89 -18.33 5.45
N ILE A 51 5.18 -18.48 5.75
CA ILE A 51 5.95 -17.49 6.51
C ILE A 51 7.11 -17.04 5.64
N SER A 52 7.30 -15.75 5.53
CA SER A 52 8.50 -15.18 4.93
C SER A 52 9.11 -14.13 5.85
N ALA A 53 10.44 -14.06 5.86
CA ALA A 53 11.17 -13.02 6.58
C ALA A 53 12.34 -12.56 5.72
N GLY A 54 12.62 -11.26 5.74
CA GLY A 54 13.66 -10.70 4.90
C GLY A 54 14.31 -9.46 5.47
N VAL A 55 15.52 -9.23 5.00
CA VAL A 55 16.32 -8.03 5.24
C VAL A 55 16.62 -7.41 3.89
N GLU A 56 16.34 -6.13 3.76
CA GLU A 56 16.70 -5.33 2.60
C GLU A 56 17.60 -4.17 3.04
N ASN A 57 18.68 -3.97 2.30
CA ASN A 57 19.58 -2.84 2.48
C ASN A 57 19.59 -2.00 1.20
N ARG A 58 19.28 -0.71 1.33
CA ARG A 58 19.27 0.26 0.23
C ARG A 58 20.29 1.35 0.47
N THR A 59 21.24 1.52 -0.45
CA THR A 59 22.24 2.59 -0.42
C THR A 59 21.93 3.61 -1.51
N ASN A 60 22.13 4.89 -1.21
CA ASN A 60 21.82 6.01 -2.10
C ASN A 60 20.33 6.07 -2.52
N TYR A 61 19.43 5.82 -1.59
CA TYR A 61 17.99 5.83 -1.85
C TYR A 61 17.51 7.21 -2.33
N THR A 62 16.82 7.25 -3.46
CA THR A 62 16.29 8.48 -4.06
C THR A 62 14.82 8.67 -3.71
N TYR A 63 14.43 9.86 -3.30
CA TYR A 63 13.09 10.18 -2.86
C TYR A 63 12.70 11.61 -3.18
N LEU A 64 11.41 11.90 -3.19
CA LEU A 64 10.87 13.24 -3.28
C LEU A 64 10.52 13.75 -1.89
N THR A 65 10.78 15.02 -1.63
CA THR A 65 10.42 15.67 -0.38
C THR A 65 9.94 17.09 -0.62
N ASN A 66 9.06 17.57 0.23
CA ASN A 66 8.67 18.97 0.27
C ASN A 66 9.81 19.79 0.94
N ILE A 67 10.28 20.86 0.31
CA ILE A 67 11.36 21.71 0.83
C ILE A 67 10.86 22.94 1.59
N GLY A 68 9.55 23.05 1.82
CA GLY A 68 9.00 24.00 2.78
C GLY A 68 9.11 25.48 2.39
N GLN A 69 9.13 25.82 1.10
CA GLN A 69 9.02 27.23 0.70
C GLN A 69 7.55 27.66 0.72
N SER A 70 7.29 28.86 1.26
CA SER A 70 5.98 29.50 1.24
C SER A 70 6.03 30.76 0.42
N TYR A 71 4.95 31.07 -0.31
CA TYR A 71 4.75 32.39 -0.92
C TYR A 71 3.84 33.24 -0.05
N THR A 72 4.15 34.52 0.02
CA THR A 72 3.25 35.50 0.61
C THR A 72 2.60 36.28 -0.52
N VAL A 73 1.30 36.16 -0.66
CA VAL A 73 0.48 36.95 -1.59
C VAL A 73 -0.56 37.68 -0.76
N ASP A 74 -0.63 39.00 -0.87
CA ASP A 74 -1.61 39.85 -0.16
C ASP A 74 -1.72 39.55 1.35
N ASN A 75 -0.60 39.50 2.05
CA ASN A 75 -0.48 39.15 3.47
C ASN A 75 -0.96 37.72 3.86
N SER A 76 -1.31 36.90 2.89
CA SER A 76 -1.64 35.49 3.10
C SER A 76 -0.47 34.62 2.73
N THR A 77 0.03 33.84 3.69
CA THR A 77 1.08 32.84 3.43
C THR A 77 0.44 31.58 2.87
N LEU A 78 0.61 31.36 1.59
CA LEU A 78 0.14 30.14 0.92
C LEU A 78 1.23 29.06 1.03
N PRO A 79 0.87 27.86 1.52
CA PRO A 79 1.81 26.74 1.49
C PRO A 79 2.13 26.37 0.05
N THR A 80 3.39 26.51 -0.34
CA THR A 80 3.85 25.99 -1.62
C THR A 80 4.24 24.53 -1.48
N TYR A 81 3.68 23.72 -2.35
CA TYR A 81 4.13 22.35 -2.58
C TYR A 81 5.42 22.37 -3.42
N ASN A 82 6.50 22.93 -2.86
CA ASN A 82 7.76 22.90 -3.54
C ASN A 82 8.43 21.56 -3.32
N VAL A 83 8.13 20.61 -4.18
CA VAL A 83 8.67 19.25 -4.15
C VAL A 83 9.98 19.22 -4.90
N LYS A 84 10.99 18.60 -4.33
CA LYS A 84 12.28 18.31 -4.98
C LYS A 84 12.72 16.87 -4.76
N ALA A 85 13.43 16.33 -5.75
CA ALA A 85 14.14 15.08 -5.59
C ALA A 85 15.36 15.28 -4.67
N ARG A 86 15.63 14.27 -3.87
CA ARG A 86 16.83 14.16 -3.04
C ARG A 86 17.33 12.73 -3.04
N GLN A 87 18.60 12.56 -2.73
CA GLN A 87 19.21 11.26 -2.56
C GLN A 87 19.83 11.19 -1.17
N PHE A 88 19.57 10.12 -0.45
CA PHE A 88 20.15 9.86 0.87
C PHE A 88 21.56 9.30 0.69
N ASP A 89 22.55 10.03 1.20
CA ASP A 89 23.95 9.58 1.19
C ASP A 89 24.20 8.66 2.39
N GLY A 90 23.72 7.44 2.28
CA GLY A 90 23.80 6.45 3.35
C GLY A 90 23.05 5.17 2.99
N SER A 91 22.85 4.33 3.98
CA SER A 91 22.20 3.03 3.86
C SER A 91 20.96 2.99 4.74
N ILE A 92 19.85 2.51 4.18
CA ILE A 92 18.59 2.26 4.89
C ILE A 92 18.36 0.75 4.92
N GLN A 93 18.16 0.22 6.12
CA GLN A 93 17.81 -1.18 6.30
C GLN A 93 16.31 -1.31 6.55
N VAL A 94 15.69 -2.30 5.91
CA VAL A 94 14.30 -2.69 6.14
C VAL A 94 14.27 -4.14 6.56
N LEU A 95 13.70 -4.38 7.74
CA LEU A 95 13.35 -5.72 8.20
C LEU A 95 11.88 -5.95 7.87
N SER A 96 11.54 -7.13 7.39
CA SER A 96 10.16 -7.52 7.10
C SER A 96 9.90 -8.97 7.47
N ALA A 97 8.70 -9.24 7.96
CA ALA A 97 8.17 -10.58 8.16
C ALA A 97 6.71 -10.60 7.70
N ASN A 98 6.33 -11.63 6.99
CA ASN A 98 4.97 -11.84 6.52
C ASN A 98 4.48 -13.23 6.93
N LEU A 99 3.25 -13.28 7.39
CA LEU A 99 2.51 -14.50 7.73
C LEU A 99 1.24 -14.54 6.89
N GLN A 100 1.11 -15.57 6.07
CA GLN A 100 -0.15 -15.91 5.40
C GLN A 100 -0.69 -17.18 6.01
N GLN A 101 -1.94 -17.12 6.46
CA GLN A 101 -2.62 -18.23 7.10
C GLN A 101 -4.04 -18.36 6.57
N ASN A 102 -4.34 -19.48 5.94
CA ASN A 102 -5.64 -19.75 5.36
C ASN A 102 -6.31 -20.92 6.10
N PHE A 103 -7.45 -20.65 6.72
CA PHE A 103 -8.27 -21.66 7.40
C PHE A 103 -9.45 -22.04 6.53
N LYS A 104 -9.76 -23.32 6.50
CA LYS A 104 -10.91 -23.85 5.79
C LYS A 104 -11.67 -24.82 6.67
N LEU A 105 -12.95 -24.51 6.93
CA LEU A 105 -13.87 -25.35 7.70
C LEU A 105 -15.15 -25.57 6.86
N GLY A 106 -15.17 -26.65 6.06
CA GLY A 106 -16.25 -26.89 5.13
C GLY A 106 -16.40 -25.76 4.11
N PRO A 107 -17.55 -25.06 4.04
CA PRO A 107 -17.77 -23.93 3.16
C PRO A 107 -17.20 -22.62 3.69
N LEU A 108 -16.82 -22.56 4.96
CA LEU A 108 -16.24 -21.36 5.58
C LEU A 108 -14.75 -21.31 5.31
N HIS A 109 -14.29 -20.16 4.82
CA HIS A 109 -12.90 -19.83 4.58
C HIS A 109 -12.53 -18.57 5.36
N TRP A 110 -11.31 -18.54 5.88
CA TRP A 110 -10.76 -17.38 6.56
C TRP A 110 -9.30 -17.22 6.16
N ASP A 111 -9.04 -16.26 5.28
CA ASP A 111 -7.74 -15.97 4.71
C ASP A 111 -7.14 -14.76 5.41
N ASN A 112 -5.88 -14.86 5.84
CA ASN A 112 -5.18 -13.82 6.56
C ASN A 112 -3.81 -13.59 5.94
N ASP A 113 -3.45 -12.31 5.79
CA ASP A 113 -2.11 -11.84 5.39
C ASP A 113 -1.68 -10.74 6.37
N ILE A 114 -0.65 -11.03 7.14
CA ILE A 114 -0.13 -10.13 8.17
C ILE A 114 1.31 -9.84 7.85
N THR A 115 1.64 -8.57 7.62
CA THR A 115 3.00 -8.12 7.35
C THR A 115 3.47 -7.18 8.45
N TRP A 116 4.56 -7.55 9.09
CA TRP A 116 5.32 -6.67 9.98
C TRP A 116 6.57 -6.18 9.27
N GLN A 117 6.87 -4.88 9.42
CA GLN A 117 8.06 -4.28 8.81
C GLN A 117 8.56 -3.09 9.61
N VAL A 118 9.86 -2.84 9.52
CA VAL A 118 10.49 -1.69 10.15
C VAL A 118 11.63 -1.16 9.29
N SER A 119 11.68 0.17 9.15
CA SER A 119 12.78 0.89 8.50
C SER A 119 13.73 1.44 9.54
N SER A 120 15.04 1.37 9.29
CA SER A 120 16.07 2.00 10.11
C SER A 120 16.05 3.54 10.03
N ASN A 121 15.43 4.09 8.98
CA ASN A 121 15.26 5.53 8.79
C ASN A 121 13.79 5.85 8.44
N LYS A 122 12.99 6.11 9.47
CA LYS A 122 11.56 6.40 9.34
C LYS A 122 11.26 7.77 8.73
N GLU A 123 12.22 8.68 8.73
CA GLU A 123 12.06 10.01 8.14
C GLU A 123 12.13 9.96 6.61
N ILE A 124 13.01 9.12 6.07
CA ILE A 124 13.23 9.00 4.62
C ILE A 124 12.42 7.87 3.99
N LEU A 125 12.26 6.76 4.72
CA LEU A 125 11.45 5.63 4.29
C LEU A 125 10.44 5.28 5.38
N PRO A 126 9.38 6.10 5.54
CA PRO A 126 8.31 5.81 6.49
C PRO A 126 7.50 4.61 6.02
N LEU A 127 7.36 3.61 6.88
CA LEU A 127 6.59 2.40 6.62
C LEU A 127 5.63 2.14 7.79
N PRO A 128 4.40 1.71 7.55
CA PRO A 128 3.53 1.20 8.61
C PRO A 128 4.15 -0.07 9.19
N GLN A 129 4.23 -0.16 10.52
CA GLN A 129 4.89 -1.29 11.17
C GLN A 129 4.13 -2.59 11.00
N LEU A 130 2.80 -2.53 10.97
CA LEU A 130 1.94 -3.69 10.81
C LEU A 130 0.89 -3.40 9.75
N ASN A 131 0.74 -4.32 8.80
CA ASN A 131 -0.34 -4.35 7.83
C ASN A 131 -1.11 -5.65 8.02
N ILE A 132 -2.44 -5.58 8.02
CA ILE A 132 -3.33 -6.71 8.19
C ILE A 132 -4.33 -6.67 7.05
N PHE A 133 -4.41 -7.76 6.30
CA PHE A 133 -5.53 -8.09 5.44
C PHE A 133 -6.17 -9.37 5.97
N THR A 134 -7.48 -9.39 6.09
CA THR A 134 -8.24 -10.59 6.46
C THR A 134 -9.50 -10.66 5.63
N ASP A 135 -9.86 -11.85 5.21
CA ASP A 135 -11.05 -12.13 4.42
C ASP A 135 -11.77 -13.37 4.97
N LEU A 136 -13.00 -13.16 5.41
CA LEU A 136 -13.85 -14.21 5.95
C LEU A 136 -15.04 -14.40 5.03
N TYR A 137 -15.16 -15.59 4.41
CA TYR A 137 -16.18 -15.83 3.41
C TYR A 137 -16.71 -17.25 3.41
N PHE A 138 -17.94 -17.41 2.93
CA PHE A 138 -18.55 -18.68 2.60
C PHE A 138 -18.42 -18.94 1.11
N LYS A 139 -17.95 -20.13 0.77
CA LYS A 139 -17.84 -20.60 -0.61
C LYS A 139 -18.57 -21.92 -0.77
N PHE A 140 -19.57 -21.94 -1.65
CA PHE A 140 -20.38 -23.13 -1.90
C PHE A 140 -20.93 -23.16 -3.33
N LEU A 141 -21.32 -24.35 -3.75
CA LEU A 141 -21.89 -24.61 -5.07
C LEU A 141 -23.40 -24.76 -4.95
N TYR A 142 -24.16 -23.81 -5.45
CA TYR A 142 -25.62 -23.86 -5.49
C TYR A 142 -26.10 -24.58 -6.76
N ALA A 143 -27.05 -25.52 -6.60
CA ALA A 143 -27.64 -26.34 -7.68
C ALA A 143 -26.58 -26.99 -8.59
N LYS A 144 -25.40 -27.33 -8.07
CA LYS A 144 -24.25 -27.94 -8.77
C LYS A 144 -23.69 -27.13 -9.96
N ARG A 145 -24.05 -25.88 -10.10
CA ARG A 145 -23.65 -25.04 -11.25
C ARG A 145 -23.21 -23.63 -10.88
N LEU A 146 -23.86 -23.02 -9.91
CA LEU A 146 -23.57 -21.66 -9.51
C LEU A 146 -22.61 -21.69 -8.30
N GLU A 147 -21.37 -21.30 -8.50
CA GLU A 147 -20.42 -21.05 -7.42
C GLU A 147 -20.73 -19.69 -6.80
N ILE A 148 -20.98 -19.69 -5.50
CA ILE A 148 -21.25 -18.49 -4.70
C ILE A 148 -20.14 -18.35 -3.66
N GLU A 149 -19.59 -17.15 -3.60
CA GLU A 149 -18.62 -16.75 -2.59
C GLU A 149 -19.10 -15.42 -2.00
N ALA A 150 -19.45 -15.41 -0.72
CA ALA A 150 -19.95 -14.23 -0.05
C ALA A 150 -19.28 -14.05 1.29
N GLY A 151 -18.83 -12.83 1.56
CA GLY A 151 -18.05 -12.56 2.75
C GLY A 151 -17.78 -11.09 2.99
N ALA A 152 -16.82 -10.87 3.89
CA ALA A 152 -16.32 -9.55 4.22
C ALA A 152 -14.81 -9.58 4.38
N ASN A 153 -14.14 -8.58 3.80
CA ASN A 153 -12.72 -8.38 3.99
C ASN A 153 -12.42 -7.08 4.73
N MET A 154 -11.29 -7.05 5.38
CA MET A 154 -10.78 -5.91 6.12
C MET A 154 -9.32 -5.66 5.77
N THR A 155 -8.99 -4.40 5.51
CA THR A 155 -7.61 -3.91 5.38
C THR A 155 -7.36 -2.89 6.48
N CYS A 156 -6.28 -3.09 7.23
CA CYS A 156 -5.86 -2.18 8.30
C CYS A 156 -4.34 -2.11 8.35
N PHE A 157 -3.81 -0.93 8.67
CA PHE A 157 -2.38 -0.75 8.95
C PHE A 157 -2.17 0.24 10.08
N THR A 158 -1.04 0.12 10.79
CA THR A 158 -0.68 1.01 11.89
C THR A 158 -0.42 2.43 11.40
N LYS A 159 -0.65 3.41 12.25
CA LYS A 159 -0.38 4.82 11.94
C LYS A 159 1.09 5.05 11.60
N TYR A 160 1.32 5.85 10.58
CA TYR A 160 2.64 6.30 10.16
C TYR A 160 2.57 7.61 9.39
N SER A 161 3.69 8.30 9.26
CA SER A 161 3.82 9.56 8.50
C SER A 161 3.90 9.27 7.00
N ALA A 162 2.76 8.93 6.39
CA ALA A 162 2.73 8.53 4.99
C ALA A 162 3.18 9.66 4.05
N PRO A 163 3.83 9.33 2.92
CA PRO A 163 4.04 10.29 1.85
C PRO A 163 2.72 10.84 1.33
N THR A 164 2.70 12.13 1.01
CA THR A 164 1.53 12.77 0.39
C THR A 164 1.68 12.86 -1.13
N TYR A 165 0.57 12.93 -1.84
CA TYR A 165 0.57 13.01 -3.29
C TYR A 165 0.72 14.45 -3.78
N SER A 166 1.58 14.68 -4.78
CA SER A 166 1.74 15.97 -5.46
C SER A 166 1.17 15.88 -6.88
N PRO A 167 0.05 16.55 -7.18
CA PRO A 167 -0.48 16.61 -8.54
C PRO A 167 0.50 17.25 -9.56
N ALA A 168 1.34 18.18 -9.11
CA ALA A 168 2.31 18.88 -9.96
C ALA A 168 3.42 17.96 -10.48
N THR A 169 3.75 16.92 -9.72
CA THR A 169 4.78 15.93 -10.08
C THR A 169 4.19 14.59 -10.48
N GLY A 170 2.91 14.32 -10.19
CA GLY A 170 2.28 13.03 -10.38
C GLY A 170 2.81 11.92 -9.44
N MET A 171 3.55 12.28 -8.40
CA MET A 171 4.24 11.33 -7.52
C MET A 171 4.01 11.63 -6.04
N PHE A 172 4.30 10.64 -5.20
CA PHE A 172 4.30 10.79 -3.76
C PHE A 172 5.61 11.38 -3.28
N HIS A 173 5.54 12.28 -2.28
CA HIS A 173 6.70 12.89 -1.64
C HIS A 173 6.57 12.87 -0.13
N LEU A 174 7.70 12.92 0.57
CA LEU A 174 7.73 13.01 2.02
C LEU A 174 7.14 14.32 2.50
N GLN A 175 6.38 14.27 3.57
CA GLN A 175 5.89 15.44 4.26
C GLN A 175 7.06 16.11 4.99
N ASN A 176 7.25 17.41 4.79
CA ASN A 176 8.19 18.21 5.52
C ASN A 176 7.50 19.52 5.93
N ASN A 177 6.36 19.39 6.57
CA ASN A 177 5.53 20.50 7.02
C ASN A 177 5.63 20.62 8.53
N SER A 178 5.28 21.79 9.08
CA SER A 178 5.14 22.00 10.52
C SER A 178 4.07 21.11 11.18
N LYS A 179 3.17 20.52 10.38
CA LYS A 179 2.16 19.57 10.81
C LYS A 179 2.22 18.34 9.89
N ILE A 180 2.89 17.30 10.34
CA ILE A 180 2.88 16.00 9.67
C ILE A 180 1.54 15.32 9.98
N GLN A 181 0.83 14.92 8.94
CA GLN A 181 -0.40 14.15 9.06
C GLN A 181 -0.06 12.65 9.04
N GLU A 182 -0.30 11.97 10.15
CA GLU A 182 -0.25 10.53 10.19
C GLU A 182 -1.55 9.93 9.64
N VAL A 183 -1.44 8.83 8.92
CA VAL A 183 -2.57 8.05 8.40
C VAL A 183 -2.47 6.61 8.84
N GLY A 184 -3.60 5.91 8.86
CA GLY A 184 -3.71 4.53 9.31
C GLY A 184 -4.41 4.38 10.66
N GLY A 185 -4.43 3.14 11.19
CA GLY A 185 -5.20 2.81 12.38
C GLY A 185 -6.71 2.75 12.15
N TYR A 186 -7.15 2.84 10.90
CA TYR A 186 -8.54 2.73 10.49
C TYR A 186 -8.76 1.43 9.70
N PRO A 187 -9.64 0.52 10.15
CA PRO A 187 -9.98 -0.67 9.40
C PRO A 187 -10.96 -0.31 8.26
N LEU A 188 -10.57 -0.55 7.02
CA LEU A 188 -11.47 -0.46 5.88
C LEU A 188 -12.13 -1.83 5.68
N ILE A 189 -13.45 -1.89 5.89
CA ILE A 189 -14.22 -3.12 5.77
C ILE A 189 -15.12 -3.05 4.54
N ASN A 190 -15.10 -4.11 3.73
CA ASN A 190 -15.98 -4.28 2.60
C ASN A 190 -16.77 -5.59 2.77
N ALA A 191 -18.04 -5.58 2.37
CA ALA A 191 -18.83 -6.80 2.24
C ALA A 191 -19.06 -7.10 0.75
N TYR A 192 -19.02 -8.36 0.35
CA TYR A 192 -19.11 -8.70 -1.06
C TYR A 192 -19.83 -10.03 -1.30
N ALA A 193 -20.30 -10.21 -2.54
CA ALA A 193 -20.77 -11.49 -3.06
C ALA A 193 -20.31 -11.63 -4.51
N ASN A 194 -19.67 -12.76 -4.79
CA ASN A 194 -19.20 -13.19 -6.09
C ASN A 194 -20.04 -14.39 -6.56
N PHE A 195 -20.44 -14.36 -7.81
CA PHE A 195 -21.22 -15.43 -8.45
C PHE A 195 -20.49 -15.86 -9.71
N ARG A 196 -20.30 -17.17 -9.87
CA ARG A 196 -19.68 -17.73 -11.07
C ARG A 196 -20.54 -18.86 -11.61
N ILE A 197 -20.90 -18.75 -12.89
CA ILE A 197 -21.57 -19.83 -13.62
C ILE A 197 -20.91 -19.98 -15.00
N GLN A 198 -20.31 -21.13 -15.25
CA GLN A 198 -19.53 -21.36 -16.48
C GLN A 198 -18.50 -20.25 -16.73
N GLY A 199 -18.49 -19.64 -17.90
CA GLY A 199 -17.60 -18.53 -18.27
C GLY A 199 -18.03 -17.15 -17.75
N VAL A 200 -19.13 -17.03 -17.02
CA VAL A 200 -19.65 -15.74 -16.52
C VAL A 200 -19.35 -15.57 -15.04
N ARG A 201 -18.82 -14.42 -14.69
CA ARG A 201 -18.66 -13.97 -13.29
C ARG A 201 -19.41 -12.67 -13.10
N PHE A 202 -20.17 -12.60 -12.04
CA PHE A 202 -20.83 -11.38 -11.56
C PHE A 202 -20.41 -11.13 -10.13
N TYR A 203 -20.13 -9.87 -9.77
CA TYR A 203 -19.86 -9.50 -8.39
C TYR A 203 -20.66 -8.27 -7.98
N VAL A 204 -20.98 -8.21 -6.70
CA VAL A 204 -21.46 -7.02 -6.01
C VAL A 204 -20.64 -6.82 -4.75
N MET A 205 -20.25 -5.58 -4.47
CA MET A 205 -19.48 -5.21 -3.28
C MET A 205 -20.08 -3.96 -2.65
N TYR A 206 -20.29 -4.01 -1.35
CA TYR A 206 -20.54 -2.83 -0.54
C TYR A 206 -19.21 -2.36 0.05
N TYR A 207 -18.60 -1.39 -0.65
CA TYR A 207 -17.33 -0.81 -0.30
C TYR A 207 -17.48 0.10 0.92
N HIS A 208 -16.48 0.10 1.83
CA HIS A 208 -16.41 0.93 3.02
C HIS A 208 -17.67 0.81 3.90
N ALA A 209 -18.05 -0.45 4.17
CA ALA A 209 -19.28 -0.78 4.89
C ALA A 209 -19.33 -0.17 6.31
N ASN A 210 -18.18 0.08 6.91
CA ASN A 210 -18.05 0.65 8.25
C ASN A 210 -17.93 2.18 8.28
N ASN A 211 -18.11 2.90 7.17
CA ASN A 211 -17.95 4.36 7.11
C ASN A 211 -18.80 5.12 8.13
N ASN A 212 -20.03 4.65 8.41
CA ASN A 212 -20.96 5.28 9.34
C ASN A 212 -20.93 4.67 10.75
N LEU A 213 -20.23 3.55 10.95
CA LEU A 213 -20.19 2.82 12.24
C LEU A 213 -19.12 3.39 13.16
N LEU A 214 -18.01 3.83 12.61
CA LEU A 214 -16.91 4.41 13.34
C LEU A 214 -16.98 5.94 13.15
N LYS A 215 -17.36 6.66 14.21
CA LYS A 215 -17.43 8.14 14.23
C LYS A 215 -16.06 8.83 14.07
N ASN A 216 -15.05 8.15 13.55
CA ASN A 216 -13.72 8.68 13.39
C ASN A 216 -13.57 9.34 12.03
N THR A 217 -13.17 10.59 12.07
CA THR A 217 -12.87 11.45 10.93
C THR A 217 -11.56 11.08 10.21
N ASP A 218 -10.81 10.11 10.71
CA ASP A 218 -9.44 9.79 10.24
C ASP A 218 -9.40 8.67 9.20
N SER A 219 -10.41 8.60 8.33
CA SER A 219 -10.46 7.62 7.22
C SER A 219 -9.60 8.06 6.04
N PHE A 220 -8.28 8.19 6.27
CA PHE A 220 -7.31 8.54 5.26
C PHE A 220 -6.29 7.41 5.09
N PHE A 221 -6.00 7.04 3.84
CA PHE A 221 -4.86 6.19 3.49
C PHE A 221 -3.73 7.00 2.86
N VAL A 222 -4.05 8.21 2.41
CA VAL A 222 -3.08 9.18 1.89
C VAL A 222 -3.39 10.53 2.54
N PRO A 223 -2.38 11.25 3.07
CA PRO A 223 -2.59 12.58 3.63
C PRO A 223 -3.30 13.52 2.64
N GLY A 224 -4.36 14.18 3.10
CA GLY A 224 -5.16 15.09 2.27
C GLY A 224 -6.17 14.42 1.32
N TYR A 225 -6.21 13.10 1.24
CA TYR A 225 -7.13 12.35 0.37
C TYR A 225 -7.99 11.40 1.21
N PRO A 226 -9.22 11.79 1.55
CA PRO A 226 -10.12 10.94 2.31
C PRO A 226 -10.54 9.70 1.50
N LEU A 227 -10.81 8.60 2.19
CA LEU A 227 -11.43 7.44 1.57
C LEU A 227 -12.81 7.79 1.02
N ASN A 228 -13.18 7.14 -0.08
CA ASN A 228 -14.53 7.28 -0.62
C ASN A 228 -15.57 6.85 0.41
N PRO A 229 -16.74 7.51 0.46
CA PRO A 229 -17.84 7.07 1.30
C PRO A 229 -18.33 5.68 0.91
N SER A 230 -19.21 5.12 1.72
CA SER A 230 -19.83 3.82 1.40
C SER A 230 -20.50 3.86 0.04
N MET A 231 -20.20 2.87 -0.79
CA MET A 231 -20.78 2.76 -2.13
C MET A 231 -20.96 1.31 -2.56
N VAL A 232 -21.96 1.06 -3.38
CA VAL A 232 -22.16 -0.23 -4.04
C VAL A 232 -21.36 -0.24 -5.34
N LYS A 233 -20.54 -1.26 -5.50
CA LYS A 233 -19.80 -1.56 -6.74
C LYS A 233 -20.31 -2.88 -7.28
N PHE A 234 -20.46 -2.99 -8.58
CA PHE A 234 -20.79 -4.23 -9.23
C PHE A 234 -20.07 -4.35 -10.57
N GLY A 235 -19.89 -5.55 -11.03
CA GLY A 235 -19.27 -5.80 -12.32
C GLY A 235 -19.58 -7.19 -12.83
N LEU A 236 -19.40 -7.36 -14.13
CA LEU A 236 -19.61 -8.60 -14.87
C LEU A 236 -18.40 -8.84 -15.76
N SER A 237 -17.92 -10.07 -15.73
CA SER A 237 -16.88 -10.55 -16.64
C SER A 237 -17.38 -11.81 -17.35
N TRP A 238 -17.21 -11.86 -18.65
CA TRP A 238 -17.61 -13.00 -19.46
C TRP A 238 -16.45 -13.45 -20.35
N THR A 239 -16.09 -14.72 -20.24
CA THR A 239 -15.12 -15.36 -21.14
C THR A 239 -15.88 -16.00 -22.29
N PHE A 240 -15.70 -15.51 -23.51
CA PHE A 240 -16.42 -15.93 -24.70
C PHE A 240 -15.86 -17.21 -25.34
N PHE A 241 -14.61 -17.54 -25.04
CA PHE A 241 -13.94 -18.71 -25.59
C PHE A 241 -13.35 -19.55 -24.45
N ASP A 242 -13.65 -20.85 -24.49
CA ASP A 242 -13.04 -21.90 -23.67
C ASP A 242 -11.92 -22.58 -24.44
#